data_273ea1cb41b49f3ad2b4ce054e1270d3
#
_entry.id   273ea1cb41b49f3ad2b4ce054e1270d3
#
_cell.length_a   1.000
_cell.length_b   1.000
_cell.length_c   1.000
_cell.angle_alpha   90.00
_cell.angle_beta   90.00
_cell.angle_gamma   90.00
#
_symmetry.space_group_name_H-M   'P 1'
#
loop_
_entity.id
_entity.type
_entity.pdbx_description
1 polymer ?
#
loop_
_entity_poly.entity_id
_entity_poly.type
_entity_poly.pdbx_seq_one_letter_code
_entity_poly.pdbx_strand_id
1 'polypeptide(L)'
;MTAPGAWGPGLLAVARSGVVIAGLLLLAVGVGDTVAGRLKIAQYEELLRTTPAPAPADPAALFATASEGRERHDLARAKLAFYQLLLTAGQLLSAVGFGLIALGILRVRTRTAARDDVPASN
;
A
#
# COMPACT_ATOMS: atom_id res chain seq x y z
N MET A 1 21.55 12.12 -31.75
CA MET A 1 22.07 12.19 -30.38
C MET A 1 21.25 13.21 -29.60
N THR A 2 20.17 12.79 -28.98
CA THR A 2 19.34 13.65 -28.10
C THR A 2 20.01 13.70 -26.74
N ALA A 3 20.40 14.89 -26.30
CA ALA A 3 21.03 15.12 -25.01
C ALA A 3 20.05 14.66 -23.88
N PRO A 4 20.48 13.79 -22.95
CA PRO A 4 19.66 13.43 -21.81
C PRO A 4 19.68 14.60 -20.81
N GLY A 5 18.52 15.20 -20.55
CA GLY A 5 18.33 15.88 -19.29
C GLY A 5 18.19 17.37 -19.26
N ALA A 6 17.35 17.96 -20.08
CA ALA A 6 16.74 19.23 -19.68
C ALA A 6 15.47 18.96 -18.81
N TRP A 7 15.67 18.38 -17.63
CA TRP A 7 14.64 18.43 -16.58
C TRP A 7 14.50 19.92 -16.22
N GLY A 8 13.43 20.56 -16.70
CA GLY A 8 13.22 21.98 -16.47
C GLY A 8 13.31 22.32 -14.97
N PRO A 9 13.72 23.55 -14.60
CA PRO A 9 13.89 23.97 -13.21
C PRO A 9 12.67 23.72 -12.32
N GLY A 10 11.48 23.64 -12.90
CA GLY A 10 10.24 23.27 -12.20
C GLY A 10 10.19 21.83 -11.69
N LEU A 11 10.73 20.85 -12.44
CA LEU A 11 10.76 19.45 -12.03
C LEU A 11 11.71 19.20 -10.85
N LEU A 12 12.86 19.88 -10.82
CA LEU A 12 13.79 19.81 -9.69
C LEU A 12 13.19 20.45 -8.43
N ALA A 13 12.42 21.54 -8.56
CA ALA A 13 11.73 22.15 -7.44
C ALA A 13 10.62 21.25 -6.87
N VAL A 14 9.90 20.54 -7.74
CA VAL A 14 8.90 19.54 -7.32
C VAL A 14 9.57 18.36 -6.60
N ALA A 15 10.65 17.83 -7.16
CA ALA A 15 11.40 16.72 -6.56
C ALA A 15 12.03 17.06 -5.20
N ARG A 16 12.35 18.32 -4.95
CA ARG A 16 12.86 18.81 -3.65
C ARG A 16 11.76 19.15 -2.63
N SER A 17 10.51 19.12 -3.03
CA SER A 17 9.39 19.35 -2.10
C SER A 17 9.28 18.18 -1.12
N GLY A 18 9.48 18.44 0.18
CA GLY A 18 9.34 17.42 1.22
C GLY A 18 7.96 16.73 1.20
N VAL A 19 6.92 17.45 0.78
CA VAL A 19 5.55 16.89 0.64
C VAL A 19 5.49 15.85 -0.48
N VAL A 20 6.15 16.09 -1.61
CA VAL A 20 6.20 15.13 -2.72
C VAL A 20 7.01 13.89 -2.34
N ILE A 21 8.14 14.08 -1.66
CA ILE A 21 8.96 12.96 -1.17
C ILE A 21 8.17 12.10 -0.18
N ALA A 22 7.49 12.72 0.78
CA ALA A 22 6.64 12.03 1.73
C ALA A 22 5.51 11.27 1.03
N GLY A 23 4.86 11.88 0.03
CA GLY A 23 3.84 11.25 -0.78
C GLY A 23 4.35 10.04 -1.57
N LEU A 24 5.55 10.13 -2.15
CA LEU A 24 6.20 9.01 -2.85
C LEU A 24 6.54 7.85 -1.92
N LEU A 25 7.05 8.13 -0.72
CA LEU A 25 7.34 7.10 0.28
C LEU A 25 6.08 6.38 0.72
N LEU A 26 5.01 7.12 1.04
CA LEU A 26 3.72 6.54 1.40
C LEU A 26 3.12 5.71 0.26
N LEU A 27 3.23 6.18 -0.98
CA LEU A 27 2.78 5.46 -2.15
C LEU A 27 3.55 4.14 -2.31
N ALA A 28 4.88 4.17 -2.19
CA ALA A 28 5.72 2.99 -2.32
C ALA A 28 5.40 1.94 -1.25
N VAL A 29 5.24 2.35 0.00
CA VAL A 29 4.83 1.45 1.10
C VAL A 29 3.42 0.90 0.83
N GLY A 30 2.46 1.75 0.51
CA GLY A 30 1.07 1.34 0.28
C GLY A 30 0.90 0.38 -0.90
N VAL A 31 1.65 0.59 -1.99
CA VAL A 31 1.68 -0.34 -3.13
C VAL A 31 2.34 -1.66 -2.73
N GLY A 32 3.46 -1.61 -2.00
CA GLY A 32 4.14 -2.80 -1.49
C GLY A 32 3.23 -3.66 -0.62
N ASP A 33 2.54 -3.06 0.34
CA ASP A 33 1.59 -3.74 1.22
C ASP A 33 0.40 -4.32 0.44
N THR A 34 -0.10 -3.60 -0.57
CA THR A 34 -1.20 -4.08 -1.42
C THR A 34 -0.79 -5.31 -2.23
N VAL A 35 0.41 -5.31 -2.81
CA VAL A 35 0.93 -6.45 -3.59
C VAL A 35 1.18 -7.65 -2.67
N ALA A 36 1.87 -7.43 -1.55
CA ALA A 36 2.15 -8.49 -0.57
C ALA A 36 0.86 -9.08 0.00
N GLY A 37 -0.12 -8.23 0.34
CA GLY A 37 -1.43 -8.65 0.84
C GLY A 37 -2.16 -9.54 -0.17
N ARG A 38 -2.24 -9.16 -1.44
CA ARG A 38 -2.90 -9.95 -2.49
C ARG A 38 -2.24 -11.31 -2.69
N LEU A 39 -0.91 -11.36 -2.75
CA LEU A 39 -0.17 -12.61 -2.92
C LEU A 39 -0.41 -13.56 -1.74
N LYS A 40 -0.41 -13.04 -0.52
CA LYS A 40 -0.64 -13.84 0.68
C LYS A 40 -2.09 -14.30 0.83
N ILE A 41 -3.06 -13.45 0.51
CA ILE A 41 -4.48 -13.84 0.51
C ILE A 41 -4.70 -15.02 -0.43
N ALA A 42 -4.20 -14.96 -1.66
CA ALA A 42 -4.33 -16.05 -2.62
C ALA A 42 -3.74 -17.38 -2.10
N GLN A 43 -2.59 -17.32 -1.43
CA GLN A 43 -1.96 -18.51 -0.83
C GLN A 43 -2.80 -19.10 0.32
N TYR A 44 -3.37 -18.26 1.18
CA TYR A 44 -4.18 -18.74 2.31
C TYR A 44 -5.58 -19.20 1.90
N GLU A 45 -6.17 -18.59 0.87
CA GLU A 45 -7.43 -19.07 0.28
C GLU A 45 -7.26 -20.47 -0.32
N GLU A 46 -6.15 -20.73 -1.01
CA GLU A 46 -5.85 -22.05 -1.55
C GLU A 46 -5.62 -23.07 -0.43
N LEU A 47 -4.90 -22.71 0.63
CA LEU A 47 -4.73 -23.55 1.81
C LEU A 47 -6.06 -23.88 2.48
N LEU A 48 -6.98 -22.93 2.60
CA LEU A 48 -8.30 -23.17 3.17
C LEU A 48 -9.21 -24.04 2.27
N ARG A 49 -9.02 -23.96 0.95
CA ARG A 49 -9.72 -24.82 -0.01
C ARG A 49 -9.24 -26.27 0.04
N THR A 50 -7.93 -26.47 0.19
CA THR A 50 -7.32 -27.81 0.21
C THR A 50 -7.37 -28.47 1.58
N THR A 51 -7.54 -27.70 2.65
CA THR A 51 -7.68 -28.23 4.02
C THR A 51 -9.15 -28.44 4.31
N PRO A 52 -9.63 -29.69 4.43
CA PRO A 52 -11.04 -29.95 4.75
C PRO A 52 -11.38 -29.30 6.08
N ALA A 53 -12.55 -28.65 6.13
CA ALA A 53 -13.07 -28.11 7.39
C ALA A 53 -13.10 -29.24 8.44
N PRO A 54 -12.64 -28.97 9.67
CA PRO A 54 -12.68 -29.99 10.71
C PRO A 54 -14.11 -30.48 10.87
N ALA A 55 -14.29 -31.81 10.73
CA ALA A 55 -15.58 -32.44 10.91
C ALA A 55 -16.18 -32.05 12.27
N PRO A 56 -17.53 -31.93 12.39
CA PRO A 56 -18.17 -31.68 13.66
C PRO A 56 -17.67 -32.71 14.66
N ALA A 57 -17.18 -32.22 15.80
CA ALA A 57 -16.45 -33.02 16.77
C ALA A 57 -17.25 -34.24 17.19
N ASP A 58 -16.79 -35.43 16.80
CA ASP A 58 -17.16 -36.66 17.44
C ASP A 58 -16.67 -36.59 18.90
N PRO A 59 -17.56 -36.70 19.91
CA PRO A 59 -17.18 -36.59 21.32
C PRO A 59 -16.09 -37.59 21.74
N ALA A 60 -15.90 -38.68 20.99
CA ALA A 60 -14.85 -39.67 21.22
C ALA A 60 -13.47 -39.27 20.68
N ALA A 61 -13.41 -38.33 19.73
CA ALA A 61 -12.17 -37.84 19.13
C ALA A 61 -11.59 -36.61 19.85
N LEU A 62 -12.13 -36.26 21.02
CA LEU A 62 -11.85 -34.99 21.72
C LEU A 62 -10.41 -34.81 22.25
N PHE A 63 -9.55 -35.82 22.20
CA PHE A 63 -8.37 -35.77 23.05
C PHE A 63 -7.00 -35.71 22.35
N ALA A 64 -6.83 -35.86 21.05
CA ALA A 64 -5.47 -35.78 20.50
C ALA A 64 -5.29 -35.20 19.09
N THR A 65 -6.15 -35.47 18.11
CA THR A 65 -5.89 -35.07 16.72
C THR A 65 -6.83 -33.97 16.18
N ALA A 66 -7.99 -33.82 16.80
CA ALA A 66 -8.98 -32.79 16.40
C ALA A 66 -8.54 -31.37 16.80
N SER A 67 -7.71 -31.21 17.81
CA SER A 67 -7.20 -29.90 18.26
C SER A 67 -6.21 -29.29 17.25
N GLU A 68 -5.29 -30.07 16.71
CA GLU A 68 -4.29 -29.54 15.76
C GLU A 68 -4.93 -29.07 14.44
N GLY A 69 -5.93 -29.78 13.93
CA GLY A 69 -6.62 -29.39 12.72
C GLY A 69 -7.42 -28.09 12.89
N ARG A 70 -8.10 -27.92 14.03
CA ARG A 70 -8.81 -26.68 14.37
C ARG A 70 -7.86 -25.53 14.58
N GLU A 71 -6.79 -25.73 15.30
CA GLU A 71 -5.79 -24.69 15.58
C GLU A 71 -5.14 -24.18 14.29
N ARG A 72 -4.80 -25.07 13.36
CA ARG A 72 -4.29 -24.70 12.04
C ARG A 72 -5.30 -23.93 11.20
N HIS A 73 -6.56 -24.35 11.23
CA HIS A 73 -7.63 -23.67 10.49
C HIS A 73 -7.93 -22.30 11.06
N ASP A 74 -7.98 -22.14 12.39
CA ASP A 74 -8.21 -20.87 13.06
C ASP A 74 -7.03 -19.92 12.87
N LEU A 75 -5.80 -20.45 12.89
CA LEU A 75 -4.60 -19.68 12.58
C LEU A 75 -4.59 -19.19 11.12
N ALA A 76 -5.01 -20.04 10.18
CA ALA A 76 -5.12 -19.66 8.77
C ALA A 76 -6.17 -18.56 8.56
N ARG A 77 -7.32 -18.65 9.24
CA ARG A 77 -8.37 -17.62 9.22
C ARG A 77 -7.87 -16.28 9.81
N ALA A 78 -7.19 -16.34 10.96
CA ALA A 78 -6.65 -15.16 11.60
C ALA A 78 -5.61 -14.46 10.71
N LYS A 79 -4.74 -15.23 10.05
CA LYS A 79 -3.77 -14.71 9.07
C LYS A 79 -4.46 -14.09 7.86
N LEU A 80 -5.50 -14.73 7.34
CA LEU A 80 -6.28 -14.18 6.22
C LEU A 80 -6.90 -12.83 6.57
N ALA A 81 -7.53 -12.72 7.73
CA ALA A 81 -8.10 -11.47 8.23
C ALA A 81 -7.04 -10.38 8.40
N PHE A 82 -5.87 -10.74 8.90
CA PHE A 82 -4.74 -9.81 9.02
C PHE A 82 -4.27 -9.28 7.65
N TYR A 83 -4.13 -10.16 6.65
CA TYR A 83 -3.73 -9.73 5.31
C TYR A 83 -4.81 -8.92 4.58
N GLN A 84 -6.08 -9.16 4.84
CA GLN A 84 -7.17 -8.32 4.34
C GLN A 84 -7.11 -6.91 4.95
N LEU A 85 -6.83 -6.81 6.24
CA LEU A 85 -6.61 -5.52 6.91
C LEU A 85 -5.39 -4.80 6.32
N LEU A 86 -4.28 -5.51 6.12
CA LEU A 86 -3.05 -4.97 5.53
C LEU A 86 -3.31 -4.44 4.10
N LEU A 87 -4.07 -5.18 3.30
CA LEU A 87 -4.46 -4.76 1.96
C LEU A 87 -5.28 -3.47 1.97
N THR A 88 -6.25 -3.36 2.88
CA THR A 88 -7.08 -2.16 3.02
C THR A 88 -6.24 -0.97 3.49
N ALA A 89 -5.36 -1.17 4.47
CA ALA A 89 -4.43 -0.16 4.95
C ALA A 89 -3.49 0.31 3.82
N GLY A 90 -2.93 -0.63 3.04
CA GLY A 90 -2.08 -0.32 1.89
C GLY A 90 -2.77 0.52 0.82
N GLN A 91 -4.04 0.23 0.53
CA GLN A 91 -4.86 1.03 -0.39
C GLN A 91 -5.08 2.46 0.12
N LEU A 92 -5.39 2.62 1.41
CA LEU A 92 -5.56 3.93 2.04
C LEU A 92 -4.25 4.73 2.02
N LEU A 93 -3.12 4.11 2.37
CA LEU A 93 -1.81 4.75 2.30
C LEU A 93 -1.47 5.20 0.88
N SER A 94 -1.76 4.37 -0.12
CA SER A 94 -1.54 4.71 -1.53
C SER A 94 -2.38 5.91 -1.96
N ALA A 95 -3.65 5.97 -1.56
CA ALA A 95 -4.54 7.09 -1.87
C ALA A 95 -4.05 8.40 -1.21
N VAL A 96 -3.64 8.34 0.05
CA VAL A 96 -3.06 9.49 0.76
C VAL A 96 -1.75 9.93 0.11
N GLY A 97 -0.86 8.99 -0.22
CA GLY A 97 0.39 9.27 -0.90
C GLY A 97 0.19 9.97 -2.24
N PHE A 98 -0.77 9.50 -3.03
CA PHE A 98 -1.12 10.13 -4.31
C PHE A 98 -1.70 11.55 -4.12
N GLY A 99 -2.57 11.74 -3.12
CA GLY A 99 -3.10 13.06 -2.75
C GLY A 99 -2.01 14.07 -2.35
N LEU A 100 -1.02 13.64 -1.57
CA LEU A 100 0.11 14.48 -1.18
C LEU A 100 0.98 14.87 -2.38
N ILE A 101 1.22 13.96 -3.31
CA ILE A 101 1.95 14.26 -4.55
C ILE A 101 1.19 15.32 -5.36
N ALA A 102 -0.12 15.15 -5.57
CA ALA A 102 -0.95 16.09 -6.30
C ALA A 102 -0.94 17.49 -5.67
N LEU A 103 -1.10 17.56 -4.34
CA LEU A 103 -1.03 18.81 -3.58
C LEU A 103 0.37 19.45 -3.67
N GLY A 104 1.42 18.66 -3.62
CA GLY A 104 2.79 19.14 -3.76
C GLY A 104 3.03 19.77 -5.12
N ILE A 105 2.56 19.16 -6.20
CA ILE A 105 2.66 19.68 -7.56
C ILE A 105 1.87 20.98 -7.72
N LEU A 106 0.63 21.02 -7.22
CA LEU A 106 -0.19 22.23 -7.26
C LEU A 106 0.47 23.40 -6.54
N ARG A 107 1.02 23.15 -5.34
CA ARG A 107 1.69 24.18 -4.54
C ARG A 107 2.94 24.75 -5.23
N VAL A 108 3.68 23.93 -5.96
CA VAL A 108 4.83 24.41 -6.74
C VAL A 108 4.36 25.26 -7.91
N ARG A 109 3.33 24.83 -8.64
CA ARG A 109 2.77 25.59 -9.79
C ARG A 109 2.25 26.99 -9.39
N THR A 110 1.51 27.07 -8.27
CA THR A 110 1.01 28.36 -7.80
C THR A 110 2.12 29.34 -7.40
N ARG A 111 3.22 28.82 -6.82
CA ARG A 111 4.37 29.65 -6.45
C ARG A 111 5.16 30.17 -7.66
N THR A 112 5.30 29.38 -8.71
CA THR A 112 5.95 29.84 -9.96
C THR A 112 5.10 30.90 -10.66
N ALA A 113 3.81 30.73 -10.77
CA ALA A 113 2.91 31.71 -11.37
C ALA A 113 2.96 33.08 -10.64
N ALA A 114 2.93 33.07 -9.30
CA ALA A 114 3.00 34.30 -8.50
C ALA A 114 4.35 35.04 -8.61
N ARG A 115 5.40 34.36 -9.05
CA ARG A 115 6.73 34.97 -9.21
C ARG A 115 6.90 35.66 -10.56
N ASP A 116 6.19 35.20 -11.58
CA ASP A 116 6.23 35.76 -12.91
C ASP A 116 5.39 37.07 -13.03
N ASP A 117 4.44 37.28 -12.07
CA ASP A 117 3.58 38.47 -12.03
C ASP A 117 4.18 39.68 -11.31
N VAL A 118 5.44 39.60 -10.82
CA VAL A 118 6.12 40.76 -10.23
C VAL A 118 6.75 41.57 -11.37
N PRO A 119 6.18 42.74 -11.75
CA PRO A 119 6.76 43.61 -12.78
C PRO A 119 8.14 44.07 -12.30
N ALA A 120 9.15 43.97 -13.17
CA ALA A 120 10.44 44.57 -12.95
C ALA A 120 10.25 46.06 -12.76
N SER A 121 10.19 46.52 -11.50
CA SER A 121 10.21 47.94 -11.17
C SER A 121 11.61 48.47 -11.45
N ASN A 122 11.76 49.16 -12.56
CA ASN A 122 12.87 50.02 -12.86
C ASN A 122 12.83 51.25 -11.95
#